data_117aa050b958fc6678e63818685bba46
#
_entry.id   117aa050b958fc6678e63818685bba46
#
_cell.length_a   1.000
_cell.length_b   1.000
_cell.length_c   1.000
_cell.angle_alpha   90.00
_cell.angle_beta   90.00
_cell.angle_gamma   90.00
#
_symmetry.space_group_name_H-M   'P 1'
#
loop_
_entity.id
_entity.type
_entity.pdbx_description
1 polymer ?
#
loop_
_entity_poly.entity_id
_entity_poly.type
_entity_poly.pdbx_seq_one_letter_code
_entity_poly.pdbx_strand_id
1 'polypeptide(L)'
;MQVKILHKNKILDFPVCKSKVLWSGGFMTTFLSKELRADLTRAQKDKKVKKSRLRVEFDGSLVPVLKLWENGFSMDIEHAPQLRGLVDIFDGSRHLSQCLIIASTEESGEIHFEFKRSTDVTDTPALDFVLPKDKPVALLN
;
A
#
# COMPACT_ATOMS: atom_id res chain seq x y z
N MET A 1 32.44 -44.95 12.90
CA MET A 1 31.32 -44.52 12.05
C MET A 1 31.55 -43.10 11.58
N GLN A 2 31.91 -42.97 10.35
CA GLN A 2 32.10 -41.66 9.75
C GLN A 2 30.77 -41.14 9.24
N VAL A 3 30.27 -40.14 9.88
CA VAL A 3 29.10 -39.46 9.40
C VAL A 3 29.53 -38.47 8.32
N LYS A 4 29.33 -38.82 7.10
CA LYS A 4 29.64 -37.98 5.97
C LYS A 4 28.59 -36.89 5.80
N ILE A 5 28.71 -35.84 6.55
CA ILE A 5 27.84 -34.68 6.45
C ILE A 5 28.47 -33.59 5.56
N LEU A 6 29.49 -33.93 4.85
CA LEU A 6 30.38 -32.97 4.20
C LEU A 6 29.88 -32.35 2.91
N HIS A 7 28.76 -32.79 2.41
CA HIS A 7 28.35 -32.30 1.11
C HIS A 7 27.52 -31.00 1.19
N LYS A 8 27.20 -30.58 2.39
CA LYS A 8 26.39 -29.37 2.55
C LYS A 8 27.21 -28.09 2.45
N ASN A 9 28.50 -28.18 2.64
CA ASN A 9 29.35 -26.99 2.64
C ASN A 9 29.75 -26.52 1.25
N LYS A 10 29.52 -27.30 0.23
CA LYS A 10 29.80 -26.88 -1.14
C LYS A 10 28.82 -25.86 -1.67
N ILE A 11 27.68 -25.78 -1.06
CA ILE A 11 26.66 -24.85 -1.48
C ILE A 11 26.98 -23.41 -1.04
N LEU A 12 27.84 -23.26 -0.07
CA LEU A 12 28.22 -21.96 0.46
C LEU A 12 29.29 -21.24 -0.35
N ASP A 13 29.92 -21.94 -1.27
CA ASP A 13 30.85 -21.33 -2.22
C ASP A 13 30.15 -20.70 -3.42
N PHE A 14 29.06 -20.05 -3.18
CA PHE A 14 28.51 -19.18 -4.20
C PHE A 14 29.48 -18.04 -4.44
N PRO A 15 29.87 -17.83 -5.66
CA PRO A 15 30.78 -16.73 -6.04
C PRO A 15 30.21 -15.35 -5.80
N VAL A 16 29.02 -15.29 -5.23
CA VAL A 16 28.39 -14.04 -4.80
C VAL A 16 29.27 -13.21 -3.90
N CYS A 17 30.09 -13.87 -3.09
CA CYS A 17 31.04 -13.16 -2.26
C CYS A 17 32.18 -12.50 -3.05
N LYS A 18 32.45 -12.98 -4.25
CA LYS A 18 33.50 -12.39 -5.09
C LYS A 18 33.13 -11.06 -5.68
N SER A 19 31.85 -10.86 -5.93
CA SER A 19 31.35 -9.58 -6.44
C SER A 19 31.41 -8.45 -5.41
N LYS A 20 31.45 -8.79 -4.13
CA LYS A 20 31.58 -7.79 -3.08
C LYS A 20 32.98 -7.16 -3.00
N VAL A 21 33.96 -7.87 -3.45
CA VAL A 21 35.34 -7.38 -3.44
C VAL A 21 35.55 -6.23 -4.41
N LEU A 22 34.74 -6.18 -5.46
CA LEU A 22 34.80 -5.12 -6.45
C LEU A 22 34.30 -3.77 -5.92
N TRP A 23 33.64 -3.77 -4.78
CA TRP A 23 33.13 -2.55 -4.18
C TRP A 23 34.10 -1.83 -3.25
N SER A 24 35.20 -2.45 -2.95
CA SER A 24 36.21 -1.85 -2.06
C SER A 24 37.03 -0.74 -2.71
N GLY A 25 36.90 -0.52 -4.01
CA GLY A 25 37.68 0.45 -4.73
C GLY A 25 36.94 1.70 -5.22
N GLY A 26 35.65 1.79 -5.00
CA GLY A 26 34.87 2.88 -5.55
C GLY A 26 34.06 3.62 -4.50
N PHE A 27 34.67 4.51 -3.77
CA PHE A 27 33.93 5.64 -3.20
C PHE A 27 33.48 6.58 -4.32
N MET A 28 32.64 6.07 -5.19
CA MET A 28 31.77 6.96 -5.94
C MET A 28 30.69 7.41 -4.99
N THR A 29 31.02 8.36 -4.13
CA THR A 29 30.01 9.25 -3.60
C THR A 29 29.44 9.99 -4.79
N THR A 30 28.47 9.37 -5.44
CA THR A 30 27.64 10.04 -6.40
C THR A 30 26.89 11.09 -5.62
N PHE A 31 27.50 12.26 -5.54
CA PHE A 31 26.84 13.46 -5.05
C PHE A 31 25.76 13.81 -6.07
N LEU A 32 24.60 13.21 -5.87
CA LEU A 32 23.42 13.61 -6.60
C LEU A 32 23.11 15.05 -6.20
N SER A 33 23.09 15.94 -7.16
CA SER A 33 22.68 17.31 -6.93
C SER A 33 21.28 17.32 -6.31
N LYS A 34 20.96 18.34 -5.54
CA LYS A 34 19.65 18.49 -4.91
C LYS A 34 18.52 18.41 -5.93
N GLU A 35 18.74 18.95 -7.10
CA GLU A 35 17.79 18.93 -8.22
C GLU A 35 17.53 17.52 -8.73
N LEU A 36 18.58 16.73 -8.99
CA LEU A 36 18.43 15.33 -9.40
C LEU A 36 17.73 14.45 -8.37
N ARG A 37 17.95 14.72 -7.09
CA ARG A 37 17.21 14.02 -6.02
C ARG A 37 15.74 14.36 -6.06
N ALA A 38 15.40 15.63 -6.24
CA ALA A 38 14.02 16.06 -6.35
C ALA A 38 13.33 15.43 -7.58
N ASP A 39 14.00 15.40 -8.71
CA ASP A 39 13.46 14.77 -9.93
C ASP A 39 13.27 13.27 -9.77
N LEU A 40 14.21 12.59 -9.13
CA LEU A 40 14.09 11.16 -8.84
C LEU A 40 12.94 10.84 -7.89
N THR A 41 12.77 11.66 -6.86
CA THR A 41 11.64 11.47 -5.91
C THR A 41 10.31 11.73 -6.61
N ARG A 42 10.23 12.74 -7.45
CA ARG A 42 9.04 13.04 -8.25
C ARG A 42 8.71 11.89 -9.19
N ALA A 43 9.68 11.41 -9.96
CA ALA A 43 9.50 10.27 -10.87
C ALA A 43 9.10 8.98 -10.15
N GLN A 44 9.57 8.77 -8.92
CA GLN A 44 9.16 7.63 -8.10
C GLN A 44 7.72 7.77 -7.61
N LYS A 45 7.29 8.98 -7.24
CA LYS A 45 5.91 9.27 -6.86
C LYS A 45 4.96 9.02 -8.03
N ASP A 46 5.26 9.56 -9.20
CA ASP A 46 4.46 9.37 -10.41
C ASP A 46 4.28 7.90 -10.77
N LYS A 47 5.34 7.10 -10.61
CA LYS A 47 5.26 5.65 -10.83
C LYS A 47 4.35 4.97 -9.81
N LYS A 48 4.37 5.39 -8.54
CA LYS A 48 3.49 4.84 -7.49
C LYS A 48 2.04 5.19 -7.76
N VAL A 49 1.75 6.44 -8.10
CA VAL A 49 0.40 6.88 -8.46
C VAL A 49 -0.16 6.08 -9.64
N LYS A 50 0.62 5.90 -10.70
CA LYS A 50 0.21 5.12 -11.88
C LYS A 50 -0.02 3.64 -11.59
N LYS A 51 0.69 3.06 -10.62
CA LYS A 51 0.53 1.65 -10.23
C LYS A 51 -0.56 1.44 -9.20
N SER A 52 -0.91 2.47 -8.44
CA SER A 52 -1.92 2.34 -7.40
C SER A 52 -3.29 2.17 -8.02
N ARG A 53 -3.98 1.10 -7.61
CA ARG A 53 -5.39 0.87 -7.91
C ARG A 53 -6.30 1.50 -6.86
N LEU A 54 -5.72 1.88 -5.73
CA LEU A 54 -6.42 2.48 -4.62
C LEU A 54 -6.81 3.91 -4.95
N ARG A 55 -8.07 4.23 -4.73
CA ARG A 55 -8.65 5.56 -4.94
C ARG A 55 -9.56 5.93 -3.80
N VAL A 56 -9.59 7.19 -3.49
CA VAL A 56 -10.55 7.77 -2.54
C VAL A 56 -11.56 8.58 -3.33
N GLU A 57 -12.82 8.34 -3.06
CA GLU A 57 -13.92 9.16 -3.56
C GLU A 57 -14.32 10.18 -2.49
N PHE A 58 -14.30 11.41 -2.90
CA PHE A 58 -14.75 12.53 -2.10
C PHE A 58 -15.48 13.53 -3.00
N ASP A 59 -16.68 13.86 -2.63
CA ASP A 59 -17.52 14.82 -3.37
C ASP A 59 -17.65 14.51 -4.88
N GLY A 60 -17.71 13.22 -5.22
CA GLY A 60 -17.79 12.73 -6.60
C GLY A 60 -16.47 12.76 -7.37
N SER A 61 -15.37 13.12 -6.72
CA SER A 61 -14.03 13.11 -7.30
C SER A 61 -13.22 11.91 -6.83
N LEU A 62 -12.66 11.16 -7.78
CA LEU A 62 -11.78 10.01 -7.51
C LEU A 62 -10.31 10.44 -7.54
N VAL A 63 -9.64 10.37 -6.40
CA VAL A 63 -8.24 10.76 -6.26
C VAL A 63 -7.39 9.53 -5.92
N PRO A 64 -6.23 9.35 -6.60
CA PRO A 64 -5.37 8.21 -6.36
C PRO A 64 -4.68 8.29 -4.98
N VAL A 65 -4.59 7.15 -4.30
CA VAL A 65 -3.93 6.98 -3.01
C VAL A 65 -2.54 6.38 -3.23
N LEU A 66 -1.52 6.91 -2.56
CA LEU A 66 -0.15 6.41 -2.64
C LEU A 66 0.07 5.18 -1.76
N LYS A 67 -0.43 5.25 -0.52
CA LYS A 67 -0.32 4.19 0.48
C LYS A 67 -1.58 4.16 1.32
N LEU A 68 -1.98 2.97 1.72
CA LEU A 68 -3.08 2.73 2.65
C LEU A 68 -2.57 1.89 3.80
N TRP A 69 -2.93 2.25 5.02
CA TRP A 69 -2.69 1.49 6.25
C TRP A 69 -3.95 1.47 7.12
N GLU A 70 -3.91 0.75 8.20
CA GLU A 70 -5.07 0.48 9.03
C GLU A 70 -5.79 1.73 9.53
N ASN A 71 -5.03 2.75 9.91
CA ASN A 71 -5.57 3.97 10.52
C ASN A 71 -5.51 5.19 9.60
N GLY A 72 -5.16 5.03 8.33
CA GLY A 72 -5.00 6.17 7.46
C GLY A 72 -4.53 5.84 6.05
N PHE A 73 -4.32 6.89 5.27
CA PHE A 73 -3.72 6.80 3.93
C PHE A 73 -2.88 8.04 3.60
N SER A 74 -2.00 7.91 2.61
CA SER A 74 -1.27 9.05 2.07
C SER A 74 -1.63 9.34 0.62
N MET A 75 -1.63 10.61 0.29
CA MET A 75 -1.84 11.13 -1.05
C MET A 75 -0.75 12.11 -1.42
N ASP A 76 -0.60 12.36 -2.72
CA ASP A 76 0.30 13.40 -3.18
C ASP A 76 -0.30 14.80 -2.95
N ILE A 77 0.50 15.71 -2.42
CA ILE A 77 0.09 17.07 -2.08
C ILE A 77 -0.46 17.85 -3.30
N GLU A 78 0.09 17.57 -4.49
CA GLU A 78 -0.33 18.28 -5.71
C GLU A 78 -1.77 17.94 -6.12
N HIS A 79 -2.26 16.78 -5.73
CA HIS A 79 -3.58 16.27 -6.13
C HIS A 79 -4.54 16.09 -4.96
N ALA A 80 -4.07 16.34 -3.75
CA ALA A 80 -4.88 16.11 -2.55
C ALA A 80 -5.79 17.30 -2.25
N PRO A 81 -7.10 17.11 -2.33
CA PRO A 81 -8.04 18.09 -1.80
C PRO A 81 -8.00 18.09 -0.27
N GLN A 82 -8.53 19.14 0.33
CA GLN A 82 -8.70 19.17 1.79
C GLN A 82 -9.83 18.21 2.20
N LEU A 83 -9.46 16.96 2.46
CA LEU A 83 -10.41 15.93 2.83
C LEU A 83 -10.79 16.05 4.30
N ARG A 84 -12.07 16.14 4.58
CA ARG A 84 -12.65 16.06 5.92
C ARG A 84 -14.00 15.35 5.88
N GLY A 85 -14.25 14.54 6.89
CA GLY A 85 -15.50 13.83 7.00
C GLY A 85 -15.45 12.43 6.41
N LEU A 86 -16.56 11.98 5.88
CA LEU A 86 -16.68 10.64 5.30
C LEU A 86 -16.10 10.62 3.89
N VAL A 87 -15.30 9.60 3.65
CA VAL A 87 -14.71 9.29 2.35
C VAL A 87 -14.83 7.79 2.08
N ASP A 88 -14.99 7.45 0.83
CA ASP A 88 -15.08 6.07 0.39
C ASP A 88 -13.78 5.64 -0.29
N ILE A 89 -13.26 4.47 0.09
CA ILE A 89 -12.02 3.91 -0.44
C ILE A 89 -12.35 2.79 -1.41
N PHE A 90 -11.78 2.86 -2.61
CA PHE A 90 -11.95 1.89 -3.68
C PHE A 90 -10.64 1.23 -4.08
N ASP A 91 -10.68 -0.05 -4.42
CA ASP A 91 -9.64 -0.76 -5.15
C ASP A 91 -10.12 -1.07 -6.56
N GLY A 92 -9.77 -0.21 -7.50
CA GLY A 92 -10.32 -0.25 -8.85
C GLY A 92 -11.81 0.07 -8.86
N SER A 93 -12.65 -0.94 -9.06
CA SER A 93 -14.12 -0.83 -9.03
C SER A 93 -14.75 -1.35 -7.74
N ARG A 94 -13.94 -1.96 -6.86
CA ARG A 94 -14.44 -2.53 -5.62
C ARG A 94 -14.40 -1.49 -4.50
N HIS A 95 -15.55 -1.25 -3.89
CA HIS A 95 -15.65 -0.45 -2.67
C HIS A 95 -15.10 -1.26 -1.49
N LEU A 96 -14.03 -0.78 -0.87
CA LEU A 96 -13.37 -1.46 0.25
C LEU A 96 -13.98 -1.05 1.58
N SER A 97 -13.92 0.24 1.86
CA SER A 97 -14.35 0.75 3.15
C SER A 97 -14.76 2.22 3.07
N GLN A 98 -15.60 2.60 4.01
CA GLN A 98 -15.94 3.98 4.29
C GLN A 98 -15.22 4.44 5.54
N CYS A 99 -14.51 5.56 5.44
CA CYS A 99 -13.65 6.06 6.49
C CYS A 99 -14.04 7.47 6.90
N LEU A 100 -13.90 7.76 8.20
CA LEU A 100 -14.10 9.09 8.74
C LEU A 100 -12.75 9.75 9.01
N ILE A 101 -12.37 10.73 8.22
CA ILE A 101 -11.14 11.50 8.37
C ILE A 101 -11.30 12.53 9.48
N ILE A 102 -10.32 12.58 10.37
CA ILE A 102 -10.28 13.53 11.49
C ILE A 102 -9.10 14.48 11.42
N ALA A 103 -7.97 14.02 10.91
CA ALA A 103 -6.74 14.79 10.86
C ALA A 103 -6.02 14.60 9.53
N SER A 104 -5.28 15.60 9.15
CA SER A 104 -4.37 15.58 8.01
C SER A 104 -3.05 16.23 8.40
N THR A 105 -1.94 15.61 8.02
CA THR A 105 -0.59 16.10 8.27
C THR A 105 0.20 16.09 6.98
N GLU A 106 0.84 17.20 6.68
CA GLU A 106 1.71 17.30 5.50
C GLU A 106 3.14 16.93 5.89
N GLU A 107 3.69 15.96 5.19
CA GLU A 107 5.06 15.50 5.40
C GLU A 107 5.73 15.12 4.08
N SER A 108 6.90 15.70 3.84
CA SER A 108 7.75 15.35 2.68
C SER A 108 7.06 15.41 1.32
N GLY A 109 6.04 16.28 1.17
CA GLY A 109 5.26 16.44 -0.06
C GLY A 109 4.22 15.35 -0.28
N GLU A 110 3.88 14.61 0.76
CA GLU A 110 2.71 13.74 0.85
C GLU A 110 1.81 14.27 1.96
N ILE A 111 0.50 14.12 1.81
CA ILE A 111 -0.46 14.39 2.88
C ILE A 111 -0.89 13.05 3.46
N HIS A 112 -0.74 12.94 4.77
CA HIS A 112 -1.19 11.80 5.54
C HIS A 112 -2.52 12.13 6.19
N PHE A 113 -3.52 11.31 5.93
CA PHE A 113 -4.85 11.42 6.51
C PHE A 113 -5.05 10.32 7.55
N GLU A 114 -5.59 10.70 8.70
CA GLU A 114 -5.89 9.77 9.78
C GLU A 114 -7.39 9.56 9.91
N PHE A 115 -7.78 8.32 10.14
CA PHE A 115 -9.17 7.93 10.37
C PHE A 115 -9.47 7.79 11.86
N LYS A 116 -10.64 8.24 12.23
CA LYS A 116 -11.23 7.86 13.52
C LYS A 116 -11.94 6.51 13.44
N ARG A 117 -12.52 6.21 12.30
CA ARG A 117 -13.31 5.01 12.05
C ARG A 117 -13.16 4.58 10.60
N SER A 118 -12.98 3.29 10.42
CA SER A 118 -13.07 2.62 9.13
C SER A 118 -14.15 1.55 9.24
N THR A 119 -15.04 1.52 8.28
CA THR A 119 -16.10 0.50 8.18
C THR A 119 -15.94 -0.22 6.86
N ASP A 120 -15.64 -1.51 6.93
CA ASP A 120 -15.51 -2.33 5.74
C ASP A 120 -16.88 -2.52 5.08
N VAL A 121 -16.89 -2.42 3.77
CA VAL A 121 -18.09 -2.67 2.98
C VAL A 121 -18.18 -4.15 2.69
N THR A 122 -19.23 -4.77 3.21
CA THR A 122 -19.56 -6.16 2.93
C THR A 122 -20.70 -6.22 1.93
N ASP A 123 -20.54 -7.03 0.89
CA ASP A 123 -21.58 -7.22 -0.15
C ASP A 123 -22.80 -7.98 0.39
N THR A 124 -22.69 -8.55 1.59
CA THR A 124 -23.79 -9.26 2.23
C THR A 124 -24.45 -8.38 3.29
N PRO A 125 -25.77 -8.28 3.30
CA PRO A 125 -26.47 -7.52 4.34
C PRO A 125 -26.18 -8.13 5.71
N ALA A 126 -26.07 -7.28 6.73
CA ALA A 126 -25.94 -7.71 8.10
C ALA A 126 -27.15 -8.56 8.49
N LEU A 127 -26.87 -9.76 9.03
CA LEU A 127 -27.90 -10.65 9.54
C LEU A 127 -28.11 -10.33 11.02
N ASP A 128 -29.29 -9.82 11.36
CA ASP A 128 -29.66 -9.53 12.76
C ASP A 128 -29.95 -10.80 13.58
N PHE A 129 -30.00 -11.94 12.89
CA PHE A 129 -30.26 -13.23 13.52
C PHE A 129 -29.45 -14.34 12.86
N VAL A 130 -29.17 -15.36 13.65
CA VAL A 130 -28.48 -16.57 13.16
C VAL A 130 -29.45 -17.39 12.32
N LEU A 131 -29.20 -17.50 11.04
CA LEU A 131 -29.95 -18.41 10.16
C LEU A 131 -29.57 -19.84 10.46
N PRO A 132 -30.53 -20.74 10.75
CA PRO A 132 -30.24 -22.15 10.87
C PRO A 132 -29.72 -22.70 9.55
N LYS A 133 -28.69 -23.55 9.64
CA LYS A 133 -28.04 -24.14 8.44
C LYS A 133 -28.97 -24.98 7.57
N ASP A 134 -30.04 -25.49 8.17
CA ASP A 134 -30.98 -26.40 7.53
C ASP A 134 -32.28 -25.71 7.11
N LYS A 135 -32.22 -24.42 6.82
CA LYS A 135 -33.39 -23.70 6.32
C LYS A 135 -33.82 -24.28 4.97
N PRO A 136 -35.03 -24.85 4.85
CA PRO A 136 -35.49 -25.37 3.59
C PRO A 136 -35.62 -24.24 2.59
N VAL A 137 -35.01 -24.44 1.42
CA VAL A 137 -35.19 -23.53 0.28
C VAL A 137 -36.61 -23.77 -0.23
N ALA A 138 -37.48 -22.78 -0.09
CA ALA A 138 -38.81 -22.86 -0.67
C ALA A 138 -38.66 -22.92 -2.19
N LEU A 139 -38.95 -24.07 -2.76
CA LEU A 139 -39.10 -24.22 -4.21
C LEU A 139 -40.42 -23.54 -4.59
N LEU A 140 -40.32 -22.41 -5.22
CA LEU A 140 -41.45 -21.80 -5.91
C LEU A 140 -41.68 -22.56 -7.20
N ASN A 141 -42.78 -23.30 -7.27
CA ASN A 141 -43.27 -23.91 -8.49
C ASN A 141 -43.97 -22.87 -9.35
#